data_5f250d1c54c96d19b63daf12b4e66814
#
_entry.id   5f250d1c54c96d19b63daf12b4e66814
#
_cell.length_a   1.000
_cell.length_b   1.000
_cell.length_c   1.000
_cell.angle_alpha   90.00
_cell.angle_beta   90.00
_cell.angle_gamma   90.00
#
_symmetry.space_group_name_H-M   'P 1'
#
loop_
_entity.id
_entity.type
_entity.pdbx_description
1 polymer ?
#
loop_
_entity_poly.entity_id
_entity_poly.type
_entity_poly.pdbx_seq_one_letter_code
_entity_poly.pdbx_strand_id
1 'polypeptide(L)'
;MKRETVIVLDFGGQYNQLIARRVRECNVYCEIYSYKTDLEKIKAMEPKGIIFTGGPNSVYLEDSPSYAKEIYDLGIPVLGICYGSQLMMHQLGGKVCKAPVREYGKIEVTVDQSSALFENVSEKTICWICLLYTSPSPRDYAASR
;
A
#
# COMPACT_ATOMS: atom_id res chain seq x y z
N MET A 1 27.79 -8.36 4.10
CA MET A 1 26.75 -7.61 4.80
C MET A 1 25.44 -7.72 4.03
N LYS A 2 24.38 -8.18 4.67
CA LYS A 2 23.10 -8.33 4.01
C LYS A 2 22.49 -6.95 3.80
N ARG A 3 22.07 -6.68 2.58
CA ARG A 3 21.51 -5.36 2.19
C ARG A 3 20.08 -5.25 2.72
N GLU A 4 19.76 -4.15 3.39
CA GLU A 4 18.39 -3.87 3.77
C GLU A 4 17.57 -3.60 2.52
N THR A 5 16.49 -4.34 2.35
CA THR A 5 15.70 -4.33 1.13
C THR A 5 14.25 -4.03 1.43
N VAL A 6 13.65 -3.15 0.64
CA VAL A 6 12.20 -2.95 0.57
C VAL A 6 11.71 -3.56 -0.74
N ILE A 7 10.64 -4.33 -0.66
CA ILE A 7 10.02 -4.96 -1.83
C ILE A 7 8.74 -4.21 -2.18
N VAL A 8 8.61 -3.87 -3.46
CA VAL A 8 7.38 -3.32 -4.02
C VAL A 8 6.67 -4.43 -4.78
N LEU A 9 5.44 -4.74 -4.39
CA LEU A 9 4.58 -5.65 -5.14
C LEU A 9 3.71 -4.88 -6.12
N ASP A 10 3.86 -5.24 -7.38
CA ASP A 10 3.16 -4.62 -8.51
C ASP A 10 1.80 -5.29 -8.72
N PHE A 11 0.73 -4.55 -8.51
CA PHE A 11 -0.66 -4.98 -8.76
C PHE A 11 -1.22 -4.43 -10.07
N GLY A 12 -0.38 -3.98 -10.98
CA GLY A 12 -0.78 -3.47 -12.29
C GLY A 12 -0.90 -1.96 -12.38
N GLY A 13 -0.47 -1.23 -11.37
CA GLY A 13 -0.48 0.23 -11.37
C GLY A 13 0.60 0.84 -12.26
N GLN A 14 0.46 2.14 -12.53
CA GLN A 14 1.38 2.87 -13.42
C GLN A 14 2.59 3.46 -12.70
N TYR A 15 2.56 3.54 -11.37
CA TYR A 15 3.53 4.30 -10.59
C TYR A 15 4.54 3.44 -9.82
N ASN A 16 4.64 2.15 -10.12
CA ASN A 16 5.52 1.23 -9.41
C ASN A 16 6.99 1.66 -9.47
N GLN A 17 7.45 2.08 -10.65
CA GLN A 17 8.82 2.55 -10.83
C GLN A 17 9.07 3.85 -10.07
N LEU A 18 8.09 4.75 -10.03
CA LEU A 18 8.21 5.99 -9.27
C LEU A 18 8.31 5.71 -7.77
N ILE A 19 7.50 4.80 -7.26
CA ILE A 19 7.54 4.40 -5.84
C ILE A 19 8.92 3.80 -5.51
N ALA A 20 9.41 2.88 -6.32
CA ALA A 20 10.73 2.28 -6.14
C ALA A 20 11.85 3.32 -6.17
N ARG A 21 11.75 4.30 -7.07
CA ARG A 21 12.70 5.41 -7.15
C ARG A 21 12.70 6.23 -5.86
N ARG A 22 11.52 6.55 -5.33
CA ARG A 22 11.41 7.30 -4.07
C ARG A 22 12.03 6.56 -2.90
N VAL A 23 11.84 5.24 -2.82
CA VAL A 23 12.49 4.42 -1.81
C VAL A 23 14.01 4.47 -1.94
N ARG A 24 14.52 4.34 -3.16
CA ARG A 24 15.97 4.38 -3.45
C ARG A 24 16.57 5.76 -3.14
N GLU A 25 15.83 6.84 -3.33
CA GLU A 25 16.25 8.19 -2.95
C GLU A 25 16.45 8.33 -1.44
N CYS A 26 15.82 7.47 -0.64
CA CYS A 26 16.04 7.39 0.80
C CYS A 26 17.24 6.50 1.17
N ASN A 27 18.08 6.15 0.22
CA ASN A 27 19.24 5.25 0.41
C ASN A 27 18.86 3.83 0.86
N VAL A 28 17.67 3.38 0.46
CA VAL A 28 17.18 2.03 0.74
C VAL A 28 17.12 1.25 -0.57
N TYR A 29 17.69 0.05 -0.56
CA TYR A 29 17.62 -0.82 -1.72
C TYR A 29 16.17 -1.27 -1.93
N CYS A 30 15.70 -1.24 -3.18
CA CYS A 30 14.32 -1.56 -3.49
C CYS A 30 14.24 -2.38 -4.78
N GLU A 31 13.45 -3.44 -4.73
CA GLU A 31 13.15 -4.27 -5.88
C GLU A 31 11.64 -4.34 -6.10
N ILE A 32 11.23 -4.45 -7.36
CA ILE A 32 9.84 -4.59 -7.77
C ILE A 32 9.59 -6.03 -8.20
N TYR A 33 8.56 -6.63 -7.64
CA TYR A 33 8.11 -7.98 -8.01
C TYR A 33 6.64 -7.96 -8.37
N SER A 34 6.25 -8.80 -9.32
CA SER A 34 4.84 -9.01 -9.65
C SER A 34 4.07 -9.57 -8.45
N TYR A 35 2.80 -9.23 -8.35
CA TYR A 35 1.88 -9.84 -7.37
C TYR A 35 1.77 -11.36 -7.51
N LYS A 36 2.23 -11.92 -8.62
CA LYS A 36 2.27 -13.37 -8.85
C LYS A 36 3.50 -14.05 -8.24
N THR A 37 4.38 -13.28 -7.63
CA THR A 37 5.59 -13.82 -7.00
C THR A 37 5.23 -14.65 -5.78
N ASP A 38 5.84 -15.82 -5.66
CA ASP A 38 5.61 -16.74 -4.55
C ASP A 38 6.04 -16.12 -3.21
N LEU A 39 5.21 -16.32 -2.19
CA LEU A 39 5.47 -15.86 -0.83
C LEU A 39 6.80 -16.39 -0.29
N GLU A 40 7.13 -17.64 -0.56
CA GLU A 40 8.40 -18.25 -0.10
C GLU A 40 9.63 -17.54 -0.67
N LYS A 41 9.53 -17.05 -1.91
CA LYS A 41 10.59 -16.24 -2.51
C LYS A 41 10.78 -14.93 -1.75
N ILE A 42 9.68 -14.27 -1.39
CA ILE A 42 9.71 -13.02 -0.62
C ILE A 42 10.28 -13.26 0.77
N LYS A 43 9.86 -14.32 1.44
CA LYS A 43 10.40 -14.72 2.74
C LYS A 43 11.92 -14.91 2.69
N ALA A 44 12.40 -15.60 1.65
CA ALA A 44 13.83 -15.91 1.50
C ALA A 44 14.69 -14.63 1.34
N MET A 45 14.11 -13.54 0.83
CA MET A 45 14.81 -12.27 0.70
C MET A 45 14.90 -11.49 2.01
N GLU A 46 14.12 -11.86 3.02
CA GLU A 46 14.08 -11.21 4.33
C GLU A 46 13.98 -9.67 4.23
N PRO A 47 12.95 -9.14 3.53
CA PRO A 47 12.83 -7.70 3.37
C PRO A 47 12.56 -7.00 4.69
N LYS A 48 12.96 -5.74 4.78
CA LYS A 48 12.68 -4.87 5.93
C LYS A 48 11.32 -4.18 5.84
N GLY A 49 10.75 -4.13 4.65
CA GLY A 49 9.42 -3.58 4.40
C GLY A 49 8.87 -4.05 3.08
N ILE A 50 7.56 -4.04 2.96
CA ILE A 50 6.84 -4.42 1.75
C ILE A 50 5.85 -3.31 1.42
N ILE A 51 5.79 -2.91 0.15
CA ILE A 51 4.83 -1.91 -0.34
C ILE A 51 3.91 -2.57 -1.34
N PHE A 52 2.60 -2.50 -1.07
CA PHE A 52 1.57 -2.88 -2.02
C PHE A 52 1.16 -1.64 -2.82
N THR A 53 1.31 -1.69 -4.13
CA THR A 53 1.04 -0.54 -4.99
C THR A 53 -0.41 -0.47 -5.44
N GLY A 54 -0.72 0.54 -6.23
CA GLY A 54 -2.02 0.67 -6.87
C GLY A 54 -2.24 -0.32 -8.00
N GLY A 55 -3.46 -0.36 -8.47
CA GLY A 55 -3.86 -1.18 -9.60
C GLY A 55 -5.17 -0.66 -10.20
N PRO A 56 -5.51 -1.09 -11.42
CA PRO A 56 -6.69 -0.59 -12.11
C PRO A 56 -8.00 -1.23 -11.61
N ASN A 57 -7.93 -2.29 -10.82
CA ASN A 57 -9.07 -3.12 -10.47
C ASN A 57 -9.67 -2.78 -9.12
N SER A 58 -10.87 -3.30 -8.87
CA SER A 58 -11.51 -3.31 -7.56
C SER A 58 -11.25 -4.64 -6.85
N VAL A 59 -11.15 -4.62 -5.53
CA VAL A 59 -11.00 -5.84 -4.70
C VAL A 59 -12.18 -6.80 -4.80
N TYR A 60 -13.31 -6.34 -5.32
CA TYR A 60 -14.53 -7.15 -5.46
C TYR A 60 -14.64 -7.91 -6.78
N LEU A 61 -13.75 -7.65 -7.73
CA LEU A 61 -13.73 -8.40 -8.99
C LEU A 61 -13.04 -9.76 -8.76
N GLU A 62 -13.62 -10.83 -9.29
CA GLU A 62 -13.09 -12.19 -9.12
C GLU A 62 -11.65 -12.32 -9.62
N ASP A 63 -11.34 -11.65 -10.73
CA ASP A 63 -10.03 -11.68 -11.36
C ASP A 63 -9.07 -10.60 -10.85
N SER A 64 -9.39 -9.94 -9.75
CA SER A 64 -8.54 -8.88 -9.20
C SER A 64 -7.22 -9.44 -8.68
N PRO A 65 -6.10 -8.74 -8.95
CA PRO A 65 -4.83 -9.10 -8.37
C PRO A 65 -4.92 -9.19 -6.85
N SER A 66 -4.43 -10.28 -6.29
CA SER A 66 -4.42 -10.51 -4.86
C SER A 66 -3.10 -11.13 -4.43
N TYR A 67 -2.87 -11.16 -3.13
CA TYR A 67 -1.68 -11.78 -2.57
C TYR A 67 -2.05 -12.63 -1.36
N ALA A 68 -1.18 -13.59 -1.02
CA ALA A 68 -1.38 -14.48 0.12
C ALA A 68 -1.49 -13.68 1.43
N LYS A 69 -2.56 -13.89 2.19
CA LYS A 69 -2.83 -13.20 3.45
C LYS A 69 -1.73 -13.45 4.48
N GLU A 70 -1.03 -14.56 4.38
CA GLU A 70 0.07 -14.95 5.25
C GLU A 70 1.23 -13.95 5.22
N ILE A 71 1.30 -13.07 4.22
CA ILE A 71 2.32 -12.02 4.16
C ILE A 71 2.23 -11.08 5.36
N TYR A 72 1.05 -10.88 5.93
CA TYR A 72 0.88 -10.03 7.11
C TYR A 72 1.40 -10.69 8.39
N ASP A 73 1.59 -12.00 8.39
CA ASP A 73 2.05 -12.78 9.54
C ASP A 73 3.58 -12.90 9.61
N LEU A 74 4.31 -12.34 8.64
CA LEU A 74 5.77 -12.41 8.59
C LEU A 74 6.48 -11.50 9.60
N GLY A 75 5.75 -10.62 10.28
CA GLY A 75 6.36 -9.63 11.15
C GLY A 75 7.09 -8.50 10.42
N ILE A 76 6.84 -8.35 9.13
CA ILE A 76 7.44 -7.32 8.28
C ILE A 76 6.39 -6.23 8.03
N PRO A 77 6.72 -4.93 8.24
CA PRO A 77 5.79 -3.85 7.94
C PRO A 77 5.33 -3.87 6.48
N VAL A 78 4.02 -3.72 6.28
CA VAL A 78 3.40 -3.64 4.95
C VAL A 78 2.69 -2.30 4.81
N LEU A 79 3.06 -1.55 3.77
CA LEU A 79 2.41 -0.29 3.41
C LEU A 79 1.54 -0.50 2.18
N GLY A 80 0.26 -0.16 2.28
CA GLY A 80 -0.67 -0.19 1.15
C GLY A 80 -0.90 1.19 0.56
N ILE A 81 -0.84 1.29 -0.77
CA ILE A 81 -1.09 2.51 -1.52
C ILE A 81 -2.20 2.24 -2.53
N CYS A 82 -3.26 3.05 -2.53
CA CYS A 82 -4.41 2.92 -3.44
C CYS A 82 -5.03 1.52 -3.39
N TYR A 83 -5.02 0.79 -4.49
CA TYR A 83 -5.53 -0.58 -4.53
C TYR A 83 -4.91 -1.47 -3.45
N GLY A 84 -3.61 -1.33 -3.19
CA GLY A 84 -2.91 -2.08 -2.15
C GLY A 84 -3.49 -1.85 -0.76
N SER A 85 -3.86 -0.60 -0.43
CA SER A 85 -4.51 -0.31 0.85
C SER A 85 -5.91 -0.93 0.94
N GLN A 86 -6.66 -0.90 -0.14
CA GLN A 86 -8.00 -1.53 -0.21
C GLN A 86 -7.89 -3.05 -0.06
N LEU A 87 -6.92 -3.66 -0.71
CA LEU A 87 -6.68 -5.10 -0.59
C LEU A 87 -6.35 -5.49 0.85
N MET A 88 -5.48 -4.73 1.51
CA MET A 88 -5.15 -4.95 2.92
C MET A 88 -6.39 -4.86 3.80
N MET A 89 -7.19 -3.81 3.63
CA MET A 89 -8.43 -3.63 4.38
C MET A 89 -9.38 -4.82 4.20
N HIS A 90 -9.58 -5.22 2.96
CA HIS A 90 -10.46 -6.35 2.63
C HIS A 90 -9.96 -7.65 3.25
N GLN A 91 -8.67 -7.94 3.15
CA GLN A 91 -8.08 -9.17 3.68
C GLN A 91 -8.02 -9.22 5.20
N LEU A 92 -7.93 -8.07 5.86
CA LEU A 92 -7.86 -7.98 7.32
C LEU A 92 -9.25 -7.83 7.97
N GLY A 93 -10.32 -8.03 7.21
CA GLY A 93 -11.68 -8.03 7.73
C GLY A 93 -12.36 -6.67 7.69
N GLY A 94 -11.74 -5.67 7.11
CA GLY A 94 -12.35 -4.36 6.85
C GLY A 94 -13.30 -4.41 5.67
N LYS A 95 -14.01 -3.31 5.46
CA LYS A 95 -14.99 -3.18 4.40
C LYS A 95 -14.56 -2.11 3.42
N VAL A 96 -14.59 -2.44 2.14
CA VAL A 96 -14.35 -1.50 1.05
C VAL A 96 -15.63 -1.36 0.25
N CYS A 97 -16.11 -0.13 0.07
CA CYS A 97 -17.35 0.15 -0.64
C CYS A 97 -17.07 1.07 -1.83
N LYS A 98 -17.93 0.97 -2.85
CA LYS A 98 -17.89 1.91 -3.96
C LYS A 98 -18.20 3.33 -3.44
N ALA A 99 -17.36 4.28 -3.78
CA ALA A 99 -17.60 5.67 -3.40
C ALA A 99 -18.85 6.21 -4.11
N PRO A 100 -19.71 6.98 -3.42
CA PRO A 100 -20.89 7.55 -4.03
C PRO A 100 -20.55 8.56 -5.13
N VAL A 101 -19.38 9.21 -5.01
CA VAL A 101 -18.85 10.16 -5.99
C VAL A 101 -17.39 9.85 -6.23
N ARG A 102 -16.96 9.88 -7.50
CA ARG A 102 -15.56 9.78 -7.84
C ARG A 102 -14.83 11.06 -7.44
N GLU A 103 -13.75 10.92 -6.72
CA GLU A 103 -12.93 12.04 -6.31
C GLU A 103 -11.54 11.97 -6.97
N TYR A 104 -11.19 13.07 -7.63
CA TYR A 104 -9.87 13.27 -8.23
C TYR A 104 -9.33 14.62 -7.82
N GLY A 105 -8.04 14.68 -7.63
CA GLY A 105 -7.32 15.92 -7.47
C GLY A 105 -6.64 16.07 -6.13
N LYS A 106 -6.38 17.31 -5.77
CA LYS A 106 -5.71 17.64 -4.51
C LYS A 106 -6.74 17.74 -3.39
N ILE A 107 -6.46 17.06 -2.28
CA ILE A 107 -7.24 17.21 -1.06
C ILE A 107 -6.33 17.43 0.13
N GLU A 108 -6.84 18.11 1.15
CA GLU A 108 -6.19 18.18 2.45
C GLU A 108 -6.54 16.94 3.26
N VAL A 109 -5.53 16.26 3.76
CA VAL A 109 -5.69 15.10 4.64
C VAL A 109 -5.12 15.41 6.02
N THR A 110 -5.75 14.86 7.05
CA THR A 110 -5.23 14.89 8.41
C THR A 110 -4.56 13.57 8.70
N VAL A 111 -3.30 13.63 9.09
CA VAL A 111 -2.52 12.43 9.41
C VAL A 111 -2.38 12.26 10.92
N ASP A 112 -2.30 11.03 11.36
CA ASP A 112 -2.00 10.70 12.76
C ASP A 112 -0.49 10.74 12.96
N GLN A 113 0.00 11.82 13.56
CA GLN A 113 1.42 12.03 13.81
C GLN A 113 2.01 11.06 14.84
N SER A 114 1.18 10.34 15.57
CA SER A 114 1.66 9.28 16.48
C SER A 114 2.16 8.06 15.73
N SER A 115 1.80 7.90 14.47
CA SER A 115 2.29 6.83 13.61
C SER A 115 3.72 7.12 13.14
N ALA A 116 4.60 6.13 13.26
CA ALA A 116 5.96 6.24 12.76
C ALA A 116 6.04 6.57 11.27
N LEU A 117 5.03 6.15 10.49
CA LEU A 117 4.94 6.44 9.06
C LEU A 117 4.86 7.95 8.77
N PHE A 118 4.25 8.72 9.67
CA PHE A 118 4.02 10.15 9.49
C PHE A 118 4.93 11.02 10.36
N GLU A 119 6.01 10.46 10.86
CA GLU A 119 7.01 11.22 11.58
C GLU A 119 7.55 12.36 10.69
N ASN A 120 7.57 13.58 11.24
CA ASN A 120 7.96 14.80 10.53
C ASN A 120 7.04 15.21 9.37
N VAL A 121 5.87 14.59 9.25
CA VAL A 121 4.82 15.04 8.33
C VAL A 121 3.86 15.96 9.07
N SER A 122 3.50 17.09 8.46
CA SER A 122 2.53 18.02 9.06
C SER A 122 1.19 17.32 9.28
N GLU A 123 0.53 17.62 10.42
CA GLU A 123 -0.80 17.06 10.74
C GLU A 123 -1.79 17.22 9.60
N LYS A 124 -1.76 18.39 8.94
CA LYS A 124 -2.54 18.62 7.73
C LYS A 124 -1.59 18.70 6.54
N THR A 125 -1.81 17.86 5.56
CA THR A 125 -1.00 17.82 4.35
C THR A 125 -1.88 17.63 3.12
N ILE A 126 -1.35 18.03 1.97
CA ILE A 126 -2.10 17.93 0.71
C ILE A 126 -1.63 16.69 -0.03
N CYS A 127 -2.60 15.87 -0.42
CA CYS A 127 -2.35 14.68 -1.22
C CYS A 127 -3.14 14.71 -2.51
N TRP A 128 -2.63 14.03 -3.51
CA TRP A 128 -3.40 13.71 -4.71
C TRP A 128 -4.21 12.46 -4.46
N ILE A 129 -5.47 12.50 -4.85
CA ILE A 129 -6.40 11.39 -4.64
C ILE A 129 -7.08 11.03 -5.96
N CYS A 130 -7.27 9.72 -6.12
CA CYS A 130 -8.20 9.16 -7.10
C CYS A 130 -9.03 8.12 -6.35
N LEU A 131 -10.25 8.48 -5.95
CA LEU A 131 -11.11 7.64 -5.11
C LEU A 131 -12.29 7.11 -5.92
N LEU A 132 -12.27 5.80 -6.18
CA LEU A 132 -13.40 5.05 -6.76
C LEU A 132 -14.12 4.24 -5.70
N TYR A 133 -13.41 3.85 -4.64
CA TYR A 133 -13.89 3.04 -3.53
C TYR A 133 -13.44 3.65 -2.23
N THR A 134 -14.22 3.49 -1.17
CA THR A 134 -13.91 4.03 0.15
C THR A 134 -14.15 2.97 1.23
N SER A 135 -13.41 3.10 2.32
CA SER A 135 -13.65 2.35 3.55
C SER A 135 -14.50 3.20 4.47
N PRO A 136 -15.71 2.76 4.85
CA PRO A 136 -16.63 3.58 5.62
C PRO A 136 -16.29 3.72 7.11
N SER A 137 -15.38 2.91 7.64
CA SER A 137 -15.01 2.95 9.04
C SER A 137 -13.95 4.02 9.32
N PRO A 138 -14.11 4.84 10.38
CA PRO A 138 -13.05 5.77 10.78
C PRO A 138 -11.72 5.09 11.12
N ARG A 139 -11.75 3.83 11.59
CA ARG A 139 -10.54 3.04 11.82
C ARG A 139 -9.85 2.68 10.52
N ASP A 140 -10.62 2.41 9.48
CA ASP A 140 -10.08 2.11 8.16
C ASP A 140 -9.38 3.34 7.58
N TYR A 141 -9.94 4.53 7.80
CA TYR A 141 -9.25 5.78 7.45
C TYR A 141 -7.93 5.93 8.20
N ALA A 142 -7.89 5.59 9.46
CA ALA A 142 -6.65 5.65 10.25
C ALA A 142 -5.59 4.68 9.71
N ALA A 143 -5.98 3.51 9.25
CA ALA A 143 -5.07 2.51 8.69
C ALA A 143 -4.60 2.86 7.26
N SER A 144 -5.43 3.56 6.47
CA SER A 144 -5.09 3.97 5.11
C SER A 144 -4.35 5.31 5.01
N ARG A 145 -4.15 5.97 6.12
CA ARG A 145 -3.43 7.26 6.21
C ARG A 145 -1.90 7.10 6.25
#